data_fa975af0a046b9b758052d23ffcdd9bf
#
_entry.id   fa975af0a046b9b758052d23ffcdd9bf
#
_cell.length_a   1.000
_cell.length_b   1.000
_cell.length_c   1.000
_cell.angle_alpha   90.00
_cell.angle_beta   90.00
_cell.angle_gamma   90.00
#
_symmetry.space_group_name_H-M   'P 1'
#
loop_
_entity.id
_entity.type
_entity.pdbx_description
1 polymer ?
#
loop_
_entity_poly.entity_id
_entity_poly.type
_entity_poly.pdbx_seq_one_letter_code
_entity_poly.pdbx_strand_id
1 'polypeptide(L)'
;GQEARAAEKNLSERVTCALDAPTGAVVCPYELTLRAIGHAMDYGTDFLTDFEVSAIHSGTEAVCKKSASAPSELDEPDAWSEGENGYCIEAADGRQVRAKIVLNCAGLFADEIAAMVGDTSFHITPRRGEYQLLDKEAGDLVTHTIFRTPTRMGKGVLAVRTVDGNILLGPTSEDIEDKRNTAVTAAGLETVAVKESEFFDHVPMQMAITQFTGLRAHGDQGDFIINSPRPNFLNFAGIESPGLSSAPAIGILAEALLFGETVCPSGAALAKRAGLAVPLIEEGALAPVRKEEWKPQQTERVSFRELSLEEKNALIAKEPAYGRVICRCEEVTEGEILAEIRRNPPAKDIDAVKRRTRAGMGRCQSGFCMPAVCEILAKEWGVPLTEVTKKGGGSYILTGRTKGAGASEAEKSRAGAVDEPEQARELRADKAESMSREAYENGGAKQ
;
A
#
# COMPACT_ATOMS: atom_id res chain seq x y z
N GLY A 1 -22.12 19.50 23.89
CA GLY A 1 -23.06 18.76 23.00
C GLY A 1 -23.69 19.65 21.96
N GLN A 2 -24.35 20.75 22.35
CA GLN A 2 -25.03 21.61 21.38
C GLN A 2 -24.07 22.24 20.34
N GLU A 3 -22.95 22.76 20.78
CA GLU A 3 -21.90 23.30 19.89
C GLU A 3 -21.30 22.23 18.97
N ALA A 4 -21.05 21.01 19.51
CA ALA A 4 -20.55 19.90 18.69
C ALA A 4 -21.55 19.53 17.58
N ARG A 5 -22.86 19.48 17.87
CA ARG A 5 -23.91 19.25 16.88
C ARG A 5 -24.13 20.43 15.93
N ALA A 6 -23.75 21.64 16.31
CA ALA A 6 -23.77 22.77 15.39
C ALA A 6 -22.63 22.70 14.37
N ALA A 7 -21.46 22.18 14.79
CA ALA A 7 -20.33 21.93 13.92
C ALA A 7 -20.53 20.68 13.02
N GLU A 8 -21.14 19.62 13.58
CA GLU A 8 -21.42 18.36 12.87
C GLU A 8 -22.90 17.99 13.01
N LYS A 9 -23.69 18.29 12.00
CA LYS A 9 -25.17 18.25 12.02
C LYS A 9 -25.75 16.86 12.24
N ASN A 10 -25.02 15.82 11.85
CA ASN A 10 -25.49 14.44 11.88
C ASN A 10 -25.12 13.71 13.19
N LEU A 11 -24.46 14.39 14.13
CA LEU A 11 -24.15 13.79 15.43
C LEU A 11 -25.43 13.56 16.24
N SER A 12 -25.52 12.36 16.82
CA SER A 12 -26.60 11.97 17.73
C SER A 12 -26.67 12.87 18.95
N GLU A 13 -27.90 13.03 19.49
CA GLU A 13 -28.14 13.74 20.77
C GLU A 13 -27.39 13.10 21.95
N ARG A 14 -26.98 11.85 21.85
CA ARG A 14 -26.17 11.15 22.85
C ARG A 14 -24.77 11.74 23.01
N VAL A 15 -24.28 12.50 22.02
CA VAL A 15 -22.99 13.19 22.09
C VAL A 15 -23.12 14.42 23.00
N THR A 16 -22.54 14.36 24.19
CA THR A 16 -22.63 15.39 25.21
C THR A 16 -21.54 16.46 25.12
N CYS A 17 -20.36 16.11 24.59
CA CYS A 17 -19.24 17.03 24.40
C CYS A 17 -18.29 16.49 23.31
N ALA A 18 -17.44 17.38 22.79
CA ALA A 18 -16.36 17.03 21.88
C ALA A 18 -15.14 17.89 22.16
N LEU A 19 -13.95 17.37 21.87
CA LEU A 19 -12.73 18.14 21.74
C LEU A 19 -12.51 18.41 20.26
N ASP A 20 -12.45 19.67 19.87
CA ASP A 20 -12.14 20.09 18.52
C ASP A 20 -10.62 20.29 18.35
N ALA A 21 -10.07 19.77 17.24
CA ALA A 21 -8.69 19.92 16.85
C ALA A 21 -8.60 20.58 15.47
N PRO A 22 -8.72 21.91 15.38
CA PRO A 22 -8.87 22.64 14.11
C PRO A 22 -7.62 22.56 13.21
N THR A 23 -6.48 22.13 13.73
CA THR A 23 -5.25 21.88 12.96
C THR A 23 -5.16 20.46 12.40
N GLY A 24 -6.16 19.60 12.69
CA GLY A 24 -6.24 18.25 12.13
C GLY A 24 -6.42 18.29 10.61
N ALA A 25 -5.85 17.30 9.93
CA ALA A 25 -5.95 17.16 8.48
C ALA A 25 -6.02 15.70 8.05
N VAL A 26 -6.50 15.46 6.85
CA VAL A 26 -6.47 14.15 6.19
C VAL A 26 -5.54 14.19 4.98
N VAL A 27 -4.90 13.07 4.69
CA VAL A 27 -4.01 12.91 3.55
C VAL A 27 -4.28 11.58 2.86
N CYS A 28 -4.10 11.52 1.56
CA CYS A 28 -4.13 10.25 0.82
C CYS A 28 -2.83 9.46 1.10
N PRO A 29 -2.87 8.32 1.80
CA PRO A 29 -1.67 7.57 2.16
C PRO A 29 -0.95 6.99 0.93
N TYR A 30 -1.70 6.60 -0.10
CA TYR A 30 -1.11 6.10 -1.35
C TYR A 30 -0.29 7.17 -2.06
N GLU A 31 -0.87 8.36 -2.20
CA GLU A 31 -0.20 9.45 -2.91
C GLU A 31 1.04 9.91 -2.17
N LEU A 32 0.97 10.06 -0.86
CA LEU A 32 2.14 10.41 -0.05
C LEU A 32 3.28 9.42 -0.24
N THR A 33 3.00 8.12 -0.14
CA THR A 33 4.00 7.05 -0.29
C THR A 33 4.58 7.01 -1.70
N LEU A 34 3.71 7.06 -2.73
CA LEU A 34 4.14 7.00 -4.13
C LEU A 34 4.97 8.22 -4.52
N ARG A 35 4.63 9.42 -4.00
CA ARG A 35 5.42 10.63 -4.22
C ARG A 35 6.80 10.53 -3.60
N ALA A 36 6.91 10.00 -2.38
CA ALA A 36 8.20 9.82 -1.73
C ALA A 36 9.10 8.85 -2.51
N ILE A 37 8.58 7.68 -2.92
CA ILE A 37 9.31 6.70 -3.72
C ILE A 37 9.67 7.27 -5.10
N GLY A 38 8.70 7.87 -5.80
CA GLY A 38 8.92 8.43 -7.11
C GLY A 38 9.98 9.54 -7.11
N HIS A 39 9.96 10.39 -6.08
CA HIS A 39 10.95 11.42 -5.89
C HIS A 39 12.36 10.82 -5.67
N ALA A 40 12.48 9.76 -4.87
CA ALA A 40 13.75 9.06 -4.70
C ALA A 40 14.24 8.45 -6.03
N MET A 41 13.33 7.85 -6.82
CA MET A 41 13.66 7.28 -8.14
C MET A 41 14.10 8.34 -9.15
N ASP A 42 13.48 9.53 -9.15
CA ASP A 42 13.87 10.65 -10.01
C ASP A 42 15.31 11.14 -9.73
N TYR A 43 15.85 10.77 -8.56
CA TYR A 43 17.23 11.04 -8.16
C TYR A 43 18.14 9.80 -8.14
N GLY A 44 17.76 8.73 -8.85
CA GLY A 44 18.61 7.58 -9.12
C GLY A 44 18.52 6.47 -8.06
N THR A 45 17.43 6.41 -7.31
CA THR A 45 17.15 5.23 -6.46
C THR A 45 16.51 4.15 -7.31
N ASP A 46 17.05 2.93 -7.27
CA ASP A 46 16.42 1.76 -7.86
C ASP A 46 15.28 1.26 -6.99
N PHE A 47 14.13 1.00 -7.62
CA PHE A 47 12.97 0.44 -6.97
C PHE A 47 12.65 -0.95 -7.54
N LEU A 48 13.05 -1.99 -6.80
CA LEU A 48 12.87 -3.39 -7.20
C LEU A 48 11.53 -3.92 -6.69
N THR A 49 10.62 -4.19 -7.60
CA THR A 49 9.34 -4.87 -7.31
C THR A 49 9.50 -6.38 -7.41
N ASP A 50 8.58 -7.13 -6.77
CA ASP A 50 8.61 -8.59 -6.75
C ASP A 50 9.94 -9.16 -6.23
N PHE A 51 10.57 -8.44 -5.29
CA PHE A 51 11.83 -8.81 -4.65
C PHE A 51 11.53 -9.24 -3.20
N GLU A 52 10.95 -10.43 -3.02
CA GLU A 52 10.67 -10.99 -1.70
C GLU A 52 11.99 -11.51 -1.09
N VAL A 53 12.48 -10.83 -0.06
CA VAL A 53 13.74 -11.19 0.60
C VAL A 53 13.61 -12.55 1.28
N SER A 54 14.46 -13.48 0.94
CA SER A 54 14.51 -14.85 1.48
C SER A 54 15.72 -15.12 2.38
N ALA A 55 16.82 -14.38 2.17
CA ALA A 55 18.01 -14.48 3.00
C ALA A 55 18.82 -13.18 3.00
N ILE A 56 19.56 -12.94 4.09
CA ILE A 56 20.54 -11.86 4.22
C ILE A 56 21.82 -12.45 4.78
N HIS A 57 22.91 -12.36 4.01
CA HIS A 57 24.24 -12.82 4.38
C HIS A 57 25.12 -11.63 4.73
N SER A 58 25.88 -11.69 5.82
CA SER A 58 26.76 -10.61 6.29
C SER A 58 28.24 -11.04 6.31
N GLY A 59 29.15 -10.07 6.19
CA GLY A 59 30.60 -10.27 6.30
C GLY A 59 31.25 -10.80 5.03
N THR A 60 32.44 -11.36 5.17
CA THR A 60 33.25 -11.93 4.05
C THR A 60 32.60 -13.14 3.38
N GLU A 61 31.61 -13.76 4.03
CA GLU A 61 30.77 -14.84 3.47
C GLU A 61 29.68 -14.32 2.52
N ALA A 62 29.48 -13.01 2.42
CA ALA A 62 28.52 -12.37 1.52
C ALA A 62 28.96 -12.47 0.04
N VAL A 63 29.37 -13.67 -0.40
CA VAL A 63 29.65 -13.94 -1.81
C VAL A 63 28.31 -14.07 -2.54
N CYS A 64 27.84 -12.97 -3.12
CA CYS A 64 26.74 -13.04 -4.07
C CYS A 64 27.17 -13.93 -5.24
N LYS A 65 26.47 -15.03 -5.44
CA LYS A 65 26.71 -15.92 -6.58
C LYS A 65 26.30 -15.20 -7.86
N LYS A 66 27.10 -15.30 -8.93
CA LYS A 66 26.69 -14.79 -10.25
C LYS A 66 25.37 -15.47 -10.64
N SER A 67 24.28 -14.70 -10.71
CA SER A 67 23.00 -15.21 -11.21
C SER A 67 23.10 -15.37 -12.73
N ALA A 68 22.79 -16.56 -13.23
CA ALA A 68 22.75 -16.84 -14.67
C ALA A 68 21.57 -16.15 -15.39
N SER A 69 20.69 -15.44 -14.68
CA SER A 69 19.45 -14.87 -15.20
C SER A 69 19.26 -13.38 -14.91
N ALA A 70 20.28 -12.64 -14.49
CA ALA A 70 20.17 -11.19 -14.31
C ALA A 70 20.09 -10.49 -15.69
N PRO A 71 19.16 -9.52 -15.89
CA PRO A 71 19.22 -8.66 -17.06
C PRO A 71 20.56 -7.91 -17.08
N SER A 72 21.20 -7.85 -18.25
CA SER A 72 22.55 -7.36 -18.50
C SER A 72 22.78 -5.84 -18.32
N GLU A 73 21.90 -5.13 -17.61
CA GLU A 73 21.95 -3.67 -17.47
C GLU A 73 22.27 -3.17 -16.05
N LEU A 74 22.38 -4.05 -15.06
CA LEU A 74 22.98 -3.66 -13.79
C LEU A 74 24.49 -3.91 -13.92
N ASP A 75 25.28 -2.85 -13.80
CA ASP A 75 26.74 -2.94 -13.78
C ASP A 75 27.18 -4.13 -12.94
N GLU A 76 28.15 -4.94 -13.45
CA GLU A 76 28.70 -6.08 -12.70
C GLU A 76 29.14 -5.54 -11.33
N PRO A 77 28.55 -6.01 -10.21
CA PRO A 77 28.97 -5.51 -8.92
C PRO A 77 30.42 -5.91 -8.71
N ASP A 78 31.32 -4.92 -8.59
CA ASP A 78 32.71 -5.13 -8.22
C ASP A 78 32.77 -6.07 -7.02
N ALA A 79 33.67 -7.05 -7.07
CA ALA A 79 33.92 -7.91 -5.91
C ALA A 79 34.25 -7.01 -4.72
N TRP A 80 33.69 -7.32 -3.53
CA TRP A 80 34.12 -6.62 -2.31
C TRP A 80 35.68 -6.70 -2.25
N SER A 81 36.32 -5.57 -2.02
CA SER A 81 37.74 -5.56 -1.72
C SER A 81 38.01 -6.37 -0.45
N GLU A 82 39.17 -7.02 -0.35
CA GLU A 82 39.56 -7.73 0.88
C GLU A 82 39.40 -6.77 2.09
N GLY A 83 38.51 -7.11 3.03
CA GLY A 83 38.23 -6.30 4.23
C GLY A 83 36.97 -5.39 4.17
N GLU A 84 36.26 -5.28 3.05
CA GLU A 84 34.96 -4.57 3.02
C GLU A 84 33.86 -5.43 3.64
N ASN A 85 33.20 -4.87 4.67
CA ASN A 85 32.03 -5.46 5.30
C ASN A 85 30.75 -4.97 4.61
N GLY A 86 29.81 -5.88 4.33
CA GLY A 86 28.54 -5.54 3.74
C GLY A 86 27.54 -6.69 3.82
N TYR A 87 26.47 -6.55 3.08
CA TYR A 87 25.36 -7.50 3.05
C TYR A 87 25.07 -7.95 1.62
N CYS A 88 24.80 -9.24 1.46
CA CYS A 88 24.18 -9.79 0.26
C CYS A 88 22.72 -10.14 0.60
N ILE A 89 21.79 -9.48 -0.05
CA ILE A 89 20.34 -9.68 0.12
C ILE A 89 19.86 -10.54 -1.04
N GLU A 90 19.29 -11.69 -0.74
CA GLU A 90 18.79 -12.65 -1.73
C GLU A 90 17.27 -12.65 -1.74
N ALA A 91 16.68 -12.58 -2.93
CA ALA A 91 15.26 -12.74 -3.15
C ALA A 91 14.88 -14.22 -3.37
N ALA A 92 13.61 -14.54 -3.12
CA ALA A 92 13.06 -15.89 -3.32
C ALA A 92 13.17 -16.39 -4.79
N ASP A 93 13.29 -15.50 -5.76
CA ASP A 93 13.50 -15.81 -7.19
C ASP A 93 14.98 -15.94 -7.58
N GLY A 94 15.90 -15.80 -6.62
CA GLY A 94 17.35 -15.92 -6.81
C GLY A 94 18.04 -14.63 -7.23
N ARG A 95 17.33 -13.50 -7.40
CA ARG A 95 17.99 -12.18 -7.58
C ARG A 95 18.73 -11.80 -6.31
N GLN A 96 19.84 -11.09 -6.46
CA GLN A 96 20.67 -10.68 -5.33
C GLN A 96 21.07 -9.22 -5.44
N VAL A 97 21.12 -8.54 -4.30
CA VAL A 97 21.55 -7.15 -4.17
C VAL A 97 22.65 -7.07 -3.12
N ARG A 98 23.70 -6.33 -3.42
CA ARG A 98 24.77 -5.99 -2.47
C ARG A 98 24.50 -4.63 -1.85
N ALA A 99 24.70 -4.52 -0.56
CA ALA A 99 24.55 -3.27 0.17
C ALA A 99 25.62 -3.12 1.24
N LYS A 100 26.19 -1.92 1.37
CA LYS A 100 27.08 -1.56 2.49
C LYS A 100 26.28 -1.37 3.78
N ILE A 101 25.04 -0.88 3.67
CA ILE A 101 24.13 -0.61 4.78
C ILE A 101 22.76 -1.13 4.41
N VAL A 102 22.05 -1.71 5.39
CA VAL A 102 20.68 -2.19 5.26
C VAL A 102 19.78 -1.44 6.24
N LEU A 103 18.68 -0.90 5.75
CA LEU A 103 17.59 -0.36 6.56
C LEU A 103 16.39 -1.30 6.46
N ASN A 104 16.08 -2.01 7.52
CA ASN A 104 14.93 -2.89 7.60
C ASN A 104 13.67 -2.08 7.91
N CYS A 105 12.90 -1.79 6.87
CA CYS A 105 11.59 -1.13 6.93
C CYS A 105 10.46 -2.07 6.49
N ALA A 106 10.59 -3.38 6.76
CA ALA A 106 9.72 -4.42 6.21
C ALA A 106 8.33 -4.52 6.87
N GLY A 107 7.96 -3.58 7.74
CA GLY A 107 6.62 -3.48 8.33
C GLY A 107 6.21 -4.77 9.07
N LEU A 108 5.18 -5.46 8.59
CA LEU A 108 4.70 -6.72 9.18
C LEU A 108 5.76 -7.82 9.27
N PHE A 109 6.74 -7.80 8.36
CA PHE A 109 7.78 -8.82 8.26
C PHE A 109 9.14 -8.37 8.82
N ALA A 110 9.18 -7.23 9.53
CA ALA A 110 10.43 -6.66 10.02
C ALA A 110 11.17 -7.58 11.02
N ASP A 111 10.46 -8.32 11.85
CA ASP A 111 11.01 -9.32 12.76
C ASP A 111 11.62 -10.53 12.01
N GLU A 112 10.99 -10.96 10.91
CA GLU A 112 11.51 -12.05 10.06
C GLU A 112 12.79 -11.61 9.35
N ILE A 113 12.84 -10.39 8.82
CA ILE A 113 14.05 -9.81 8.22
C ILE A 113 15.16 -9.63 9.26
N ALA A 114 14.84 -9.15 10.46
CA ALA A 114 15.80 -9.02 11.57
C ALA A 114 16.37 -10.38 11.99
N ALA A 115 15.54 -11.42 12.04
CA ALA A 115 15.96 -12.79 12.36
C ALA A 115 16.98 -13.35 11.36
N MET A 116 16.95 -12.94 10.07
CA MET A 116 17.91 -13.37 9.06
C MET A 116 19.36 -12.93 9.38
N VAL A 117 19.51 -11.86 10.17
CA VAL A 117 20.82 -11.39 10.67
C VAL A 117 21.06 -11.77 12.15
N GLY A 118 20.22 -12.64 12.70
CA GLY A 118 20.33 -13.17 14.07
C GLY A 118 19.76 -12.25 15.16
N ASP A 119 18.92 -11.26 14.81
CA ASP A 119 18.19 -10.44 15.78
C ASP A 119 16.78 -10.98 15.98
N THR A 120 16.51 -11.49 17.17
CA THR A 120 15.19 -11.99 17.61
C THR A 120 14.68 -11.21 18.83
N SER A 121 15.11 -9.96 18.99
CA SER A 121 14.85 -9.13 20.17
C SER A 121 13.42 -8.56 20.21
N PHE A 122 12.66 -8.66 19.12
CA PHE A 122 11.29 -8.17 19.02
C PHE A 122 10.42 -9.06 18.14
N HIS A 123 9.12 -8.90 18.29
CA HIS A 123 8.11 -9.60 17.49
C HIS A 123 7.06 -8.62 16.95
N ILE A 124 6.59 -8.88 15.72
CA ILE A 124 5.53 -8.09 15.06
C ILE A 124 4.27 -8.92 14.96
N THR A 125 3.23 -8.47 15.63
CA THR A 125 1.88 -9.04 15.56
C THR A 125 1.03 -8.26 14.56
N PRO A 126 0.42 -8.91 13.55
CA PRO A 126 -0.47 -8.22 12.63
C PRO A 126 -1.77 -7.83 13.36
N ARG A 127 -2.04 -6.52 13.45
CA ARG A 127 -3.26 -5.98 14.01
C ARG A 127 -4.22 -5.58 12.91
N ARG A 128 -5.26 -6.38 12.71
CA ARG A 128 -6.26 -6.24 11.66
C ARG A 128 -7.18 -5.06 11.93
N GLY A 129 -7.41 -4.24 10.90
CA GLY A 129 -8.38 -3.16 10.89
C GLY A 129 -9.25 -3.24 9.65
N GLU A 130 -10.54 -3.49 9.84
CA GLU A 130 -11.52 -3.62 8.77
C GLU A 130 -12.28 -2.32 8.59
N TYR A 131 -12.56 -1.98 7.33
CA TYR A 131 -13.19 -0.72 6.95
C TYR A 131 -14.34 -0.93 5.97
N GLN A 132 -15.32 -0.02 6.04
CA GLN A 132 -16.30 0.22 4.99
C GLN A 132 -16.08 1.59 4.35
N LEU A 133 -16.19 1.64 3.02
CA LEU A 133 -16.12 2.88 2.24
C LEU A 133 -17.50 3.16 1.63
N LEU A 134 -18.07 4.32 1.97
CA LEU A 134 -19.32 4.79 1.38
C LEU A 134 -19.05 5.65 0.15
N ASP A 135 -20.04 5.71 -0.74
CA ASP A 135 -20.03 6.57 -1.93
C ASP A 135 -19.88 8.05 -1.54
N LYS A 136 -19.39 8.87 -2.46
CA LYS A 136 -19.30 10.33 -2.31
C LYS A 136 -20.65 11.01 -2.03
N GLU A 137 -21.75 10.41 -2.44
CA GLU A 137 -23.10 10.89 -2.10
C GLU A 137 -23.37 10.90 -0.59
N ALA A 138 -22.64 10.08 0.19
CA ALA A 138 -22.65 10.12 1.66
C ALA A 138 -21.68 11.17 2.24
N GLY A 139 -20.98 11.93 1.40
CA GLY A 139 -19.89 12.85 1.80
C GLY A 139 -20.27 13.93 2.81
N ASP A 140 -21.56 14.22 2.91
CA ASP A 140 -22.10 15.20 3.87
C ASP A 140 -22.41 14.60 5.26
N LEU A 141 -22.11 13.31 5.47
CA LEU A 141 -22.27 12.67 6.77
C LEU A 141 -21.41 13.36 7.84
N VAL A 142 -20.15 13.65 7.52
CA VAL A 142 -19.22 14.36 8.42
C VAL A 142 -18.37 15.36 7.64
N THR A 143 -17.99 16.46 8.31
CA THR A 143 -17.03 17.45 7.81
C THR A 143 -15.68 17.32 8.53
N HIS A 144 -15.68 16.81 9.76
CA HIS A 144 -14.48 16.50 10.56
C HIS A 144 -14.25 14.99 10.65
N THR A 145 -13.05 14.58 11.03
CA THR A 145 -12.80 13.21 11.46
C THR A 145 -13.38 12.99 12.85
N ILE A 146 -14.40 12.14 12.98
CA ILE A 146 -15.10 11.87 14.23
C ILE A 146 -14.58 10.55 14.82
N PHE A 147 -14.25 10.55 16.11
CA PHE A 147 -13.90 9.35 16.86
C PHE A 147 -14.12 9.57 18.36
N ARG A 148 -14.17 8.46 19.11
CA ARG A 148 -14.36 8.49 20.56
C ARG A 148 -13.11 8.98 21.27
N THR A 149 -13.29 9.46 22.50
CA THR A 149 -12.18 9.59 23.45
C THR A 149 -11.43 8.26 23.52
N PRO A 150 -10.09 8.25 23.38
CA PRO A 150 -9.31 7.04 23.45
C PRO A 150 -9.56 6.23 24.72
N THR A 151 -9.64 4.92 24.58
CA THR A 151 -9.69 3.97 25.68
C THR A 151 -8.37 3.20 25.77
N ARG A 152 -8.24 2.28 26.72
CA ARG A 152 -7.07 1.38 26.76
C ARG A 152 -6.92 0.52 25.49
N MET A 153 -8.03 0.31 24.74
CA MET A 153 -8.03 -0.42 23.47
C MET A 153 -7.81 0.49 22.25
N GLY A 154 -7.41 1.76 22.46
CA GLY A 154 -7.14 2.74 21.40
C GLY A 154 -8.33 3.65 21.09
N LYS A 155 -8.28 4.28 19.90
CA LYS A 155 -9.22 5.32 19.46
C LYS A 155 -10.62 4.79 19.06
N GLY A 156 -10.74 3.48 18.85
CA GLY A 156 -11.97 2.86 18.34
C GLY A 156 -12.22 3.11 16.85
N VAL A 157 -13.46 2.95 16.43
CA VAL A 157 -13.93 3.20 15.06
C VAL A 157 -14.04 4.69 14.80
N LEU A 158 -13.74 5.13 13.59
CA LEU A 158 -13.75 6.52 13.15
C LEU A 158 -14.67 6.69 11.95
N ALA A 159 -15.36 7.82 11.85
CA ALA A 159 -15.95 8.31 10.61
C ALA A 159 -15.04 9.40 10.02
N VAL A 160 -14.55 9.19 8.81
CA VAL A 160 -13.60 10.09 8.16
C VAL A 160 -14.06 10.42 6.76
N ARG A 161 -14.17 11.71 6.43
CA ARG A 161 -14.29 12.14 5.04
C ARG A 161 -12.91 12.11 4.40
N THR A 162 -12.75 11.30 3.34
CA THR A 162 -11.49 11.23 2.60
C THR A 162 -11.24 12.49 1.78
N VAL A 163 -10.00 12.68 1.32
CA VAL A 163 -9.64 13.81 0.43
C VAL A 163 -10.48 13.85 -0.84
N ASP A 164 -11.02 12.72 -1.27
CA ASP A 164 -11.84 12.58 -2.47
C ASP A 164 -13.35 12.66 -2.20
N GLY A 165 -13.76 12.88 -0.95
CA GLY A 165 -15.16 13.08 -0.56
C GLY A 165 -15.95 11.82 -0.22
N ASN A 166 -15.34 10.63 -0.26
CA ASN A 166 -15.95 9.41 0.26
C ASN A 166 -15.96 9.44 1.79
N ILE A 167 -16.84 8.65 2.41
CA ILE A 167 -16.83 8.42 3.86
C ILE A 167 -16.19 7.06 4.14
N LEU A 168 -15.18 7.06 4.98
CA LEU A 168 -14.50 5.86 5.46
C LEU A 168 -14.92 5.60 6.92
N LEU A 169 -15.50 4.43 7.17
CA LEU A 169 -15.93 3.96 8.49
C LEU A 169 -15.01 2.83 8.94
N GLY A 170 -14.50 2.91 10.16
CA GLY A 170 -13.50 1.98 10.69
C GLY A 170 -12.32 2.71 11.32
N PRO A 171 -11.25 1.98 11.68
CA PRO A 171 -11.08 0.53 11.60
C PRO A 171 -11.62 -0.22 12.81
N THR A 172 -11.75 -1.54 12.67
CA THR A 172 -11.72 -2.46 13.81
C THR A 172 -10.29 -2.58 14.36
N SER A 173 -10.11 -3.34 15.45
CA SER A 173 -8.79 -3.60 16.02
C SER A 173 -8.77 -5.01 16.61
N GLU A 174 -8.10 -5.93 15.93
CA GLU A 174 -8.01 -7.33 16.31
C GLU A 174 -6.60 -7.85 15.98
N ASP A 175 -5.94 -8.46 16.96
CA ASP A 175 -4.66 -9.13 16.75
C ASP A 175 -4.91 -10.49 16.13
N ILE A 176 -4.19 -10.83 15.07
CA ILE A 176 -4.29 -12.09 14.34
C ILE A 176 -2.89 -12.70 14.18
N GLU A 177 -2.82 -13.98 13.81
CA GLU A 177 -1.53 -14.67 13.64
C GLU A 177 -0.98 -14.54 12.22
N ASP A 178 -1.85 -14.65 11.21
CA ASP A 178 -1.43 -14.66 9.81
C ASP A 178 -1.18 -13.25 9.29
N LYS A 179 0.09 -12.91 9.05
CA LYS A 179 0.56 -11.63 8.50
C LYS A 179 0.09 -11.35 7.06
N ARG A 180 -0.50 -12.34 6.38
CA ARG A 180 -1.01 -12.22 5.00
C ARG A 180 -2.54 -12.20 4.92
N ASN A 181 -3.24 -12.43 6.03
CA ASN A 181 -4.71 -12.50 6.06
C ASN A 181 -5.34 -11.11 6.02
N THR A 182 -5.72 -10.66 4.84
CA THR A 182 -6.44 -9.41 4.58
C THR A 182 -7.94 -9.63 4.33
N ALA A 183 -8.50 -10.75 4.76
CA ALA A 183 -9.92 -11.01 4.62
C ALA A 183 -10.75 -10.05 5.48
N VAL A 184 -11.87 -9.59 4.93
CA VAL A 184 -12.92 -8.86 5.66
C VAL A 184 -13.91 -9.86 6.23
N THR A 185 -14.31 -9.68 7.49
CA THR A 185 -15.23 -10.57 8.18
C THR A 185 -16.59 -9.93 8.42
N ALA A 186 -17.64 -10.75 8.46
CA ALA A 186 -18.98 -10.27 8.81
C ALA A 186 -19.01 -9.65 10.21
N ALA A 187 -18.31 -10.25 11.18
CA ALA A 187 -18.24 -9.75 12.55
C ALA A 187 -17.52 -8.39 12.64
N GLY A 188 -16.45 -8.19 11.85
CA GLY A 188 -15.76 -6.90 11.77
C GLY A 188 -16.64 -5.80 11.21
N LEU A 189 -17.37 -6.07 10.12
CA LEU A 189 -18.30 -5.12 9.53
C LEU A 189 -19.47 -4.79 10.47
N GLU A 190 -20.01 -5.79 11.18
CA GLU A 190 -21.03 -5.57 12.19
C GLU A 190 -20.49 -4.69 13.34
N THR A 191 -19.26 -4.93 13.77
CA THR A 191 -18.59 -4.11 14.79
C THR A 191 -18.48 -2.65 14.34
N VAL A 192 -18.11 -2.39 13.08
CA VAL A 192 -18.07 -1.03 12.51
C VAL A 192 -19.47 -0.41 12.58
N ALA A 193 -20.49 -1.09 12.08
CA ALA A 193 -21.87 -0.57 12.05
C ALA A 193 -22.40 -0.25 13.46
N VAL A 194 -22.18 -1.13 14.43
CA VAL A 194 -22.59 -0.94 15.83
C VAL A 194 -21.87 0.26 16.45
N LYS A 195 -20.56 0.38 16.23
CA LYS A 195 -19.77 1.47 16.80
C LYS A 195 -20.13 2.84 16.20
N GLU A 196 -20.41 2.90 14.91
CA GLU A 196 -20.85 4.14 14.25
C GLU A 196 -22.22 4.60 14.75
N SER A 197 -23.11 3.67 15.10
CA SER A 197 -24.41 4.01 15.70
C SER A 197 -24.30 4.69 17.06
N GLU A 198 -23.15 4.69 17.72
CA GLU A 198 -22.90 5.45 18.95
C GLU A 198 -22.79 6.96 18.70
N PHE A 199 -22.36 7.38 17.50
CA PHE A 199 -22.17 8.78 17.12
C PHE A 199 -23.32 9.34 16.31
N PHE A 200 -23.90 8.51 15.44
CA PHE A 200 -24.89 8.91 14.46
C PHE A 200 -26.20 8.15 14.69
N ASP A 201 -27.32 8.85 14.58
CA ASP A 201 -28.63 8.20 14.63
C ASP A 201 -28.95 7.48 13.31
N HIS A 202 -28.32 7.91 12.21
CA HIS A 202 -28.47 7.29 10.90
C HIS A 202 -27.15 7.33 10.13
N VAL A 203 -26.64 6.14 9.76
CA VAL A 203 -25.50 5.97 8.84
C VAL A 203 -26.02 5.31 7.57
N PRO A 204 -25.80 5.89 6.38
CA PRO A 204 -26.32 5.36 5.12
C PRO A 204 -25.49 4.16 4.62
N MET A 205 -25.53 3.04 5.36
CA MET A 205 -24.73 1.83 5.08
C MET A 205 -25.04 1.22 3.70
N GLN A 206 -26.24 1.45 3.15
CA GLN A 206 -26.62 1.04 1.79
C GLN A 206 -25.82 1.75 0.70
N MET A 207 -25.12 2.83 1.03
CA MET A 207 -24.19 3.53 0.12
C MET A 207 -22.76 2.96 0.16
N ALA A 208 -22.54 1.85 0.87
CA ALA A 208 -21.23 1.17 0.86
C ALA A 208 -20.91 0.67 -0.54
N ILE A 209 -19.78 1.12 -1.08
CA ILE A 209 -19.29 0.74 -2.42
C ILE A 209 -18.21 -0.33 -2.37
N THR A 210 -17.48 -0.40 -1.26
CA THR A 210 -16.45 -1.43 -1.05
C THR A 210 -16.10 -1.56 0.43
N GLN A 211 -15.40 -2.64 0.75
CA GLN A 211 -14.82 -2.92 2.05
C GLN A 211 -13.40 -3.45 1.88
N PHE A 212 -12.56 -3.23 2.86
CA PHE A 212 -11.18 -3.71 2.82
C PHE A 212 -10.60 -3.83 4.23
N THR A 213 -9.48 -4.52 4.32
CA THR A 213 -8.71 -4.73 5.54
C THR A 213 -7.30 -4.18 5.37
N GLY A 214 -6.80 -3.53 6.42
CA GLY A 214 -5.40 -3.20 6.59
C GLY A 214 -4.81 -3.93 7.80
N LEU A 215 -3.55 -4.34 7.68
CA LEU A 215 -2.80 -4.96 8.79
C LEU A 215 -1.76 -3.96 9.29
N ARG A 216 -1.79 -3.67 10.58
CA ARG A 216 -0.82 -2.80 11.26
C ARG A 216 0.30 -3.66 11.83
N ALA A 217 1.54 -3.18 11.71
CA ALA A 217 2.73 -3.83 12.25
C ALA A 217 2.89 -3.51 13.74
N HIS A 218 2.10 -4.18 14.61
CA HIS A 218 2.14 -3.94 16.04
C HIS A 218 3.36 -4.61 16.67
N GLY A 219 4.28 -3.78 17.21
CA GLY A 219 5.46 -4.26 17.93
C GLY A 219 5.16 -4.56 19.40
N ASP A 220 5.90 -5.51 19.96
CA ASP A 220 5.76 -5.97 21.35
C ASP A 220 6.43 -5.05 22.40
N GLN A 221 7.15 -4.01 21.96
CA GLN A 221 7.88 -3.10 22.86
C GLN A 221 7.10 -1.84 23.26
N GLY A 222 5.89 -1.65 22.73
CA GLY A 222 4.99 -0.53 23.10
C GLY A 222 5.34 0.83 22.48
N ASP A 223 6.40 0.90 21.66
CA ASP A 223 6.81 2.06 20.85
C ASP A 223 7.47 1.56 19.56
N PHE A 224 7.86 2.49 18.68
CA PHE A 224 8.62 2.19 17.46
C PHE A 224 9.99 1.60 17.83
N ILE A 225 10.38 0.57 17.10
CA ILE A 225 11.63 -0.16 17.33
C ILE A 225 12.67 0.36 16.35
N ILE A 226 13.61 1.18 16.87
CA ILE A 226 14.70 1.75 16.08
C ILE A 226 16.00 1.38 16.77
N ASN A 227 16.75 0.44 16.20
CA ASN A 227 17.99 -0.07 16.74
C ASN A 227 18.96 -0.53 15.63
N SER A 228 20.20 -0.89 16.03
CA SER A 228 21.22 -1.47 15.15
C SER A 228 21.73 -2.77 15.79
N PRO A 229 21.14 -3.92 15.48
CA PRO A 229 21.54 -5.21 16.08
C PRO A 229 22.88 -5.72 15.54
N ARG A 230 23.32 -5.23 14.38
CA ARG A 230 24.56 -5.57 13.69
C ARG A 230 25.19 -4.32 13.09
N PRO A 231 26.52 -4.26 12.90
CA PRO A 231 27.15 -3.15 12.19
C PRO A 231 26.49 -2.90 10.84
N ASN A 232 26.14 -1.65 10.56
CA ASN A 232 25.52 -1.21 9.30
C ASN A 232 24.16 -1.85 8.96
N PHE A 233 23.47 -2.44 9.94
CA PHE A 233 22.10 -2.94 9.81
C PHE A 233 21.21 -2.22 10.83
N LEU A 234 20.22 -1.49 10.35
CA LEU A 234 19.29 -0.71 11.18
C LEU A 234 17.88 -1.21 11.02
N ASN A 235 17.19 -1.45 12.14
CA ASN A 235 15.76 -1.73 12.16
C ASN A 235 14.95 -0.42 12.31
N PHE A 236 13.88 -0.32 11.54
CA PHE A 236 12.78 0.63 11.67
C PHE A 236 11.49 -0.18 11.67
N ALA A 237 11.17 -0.80 12.79
CA ALA A 237 10.12 -1.78 12.95
C ALA A 237 9.05 -1.34 13.95
N GLY A 238 7.93 -2.07 14.03
CA GLY A 238 6.84 -1.75 14.94
C GLY A 238 6.18 -0.39 14.65
N ILE A 239 6.35 0.14 13.43
CA ILE A 239 5.81 1.45 13.04
C ILE A 239 4.36 1.29 12.62
N GLU A 240 3.48 1.35 13.61
CA GLU A 240 2.03 1.42 13.45
C GLU A 240 1.51 2.86 13.60
N SER A 241 0.27 3.09 13.97
CA SER A 241 -0.25 4.45 14.22
C SER A 241 0.46 5.11 15.42
N PRO A 242 1.00 6.34 15.27
CA PRO A 242 0.84 7.32 14.19
C PRO A 242 1.97 7.31 13.12
N GLY A 243 2.42 6.17 12.65
CA GLY A 243 3.58 6.00 11.77
C GLY A 243 3.56 6.87 10.50
N LEU A 244 2.41 7.01 9.83
CA LEU A 244 2.32 7.81 8.61
C LEU A 244 2.68 9.28 8.86
N SER A 245 2.14 9.88 9.92
CA SER A 245 2.45 11.28 10.29
C SER A 245 3.86 11.44 10.87
N SER A 246 4.43 10.36 11.42
CA SER A 246 5.79 10.35 11.97
C SER A 246 6.85 10.06 10.90
N ALA A 247 6.48 9.51 9.73
CA ALA A 247 7.41 9.09 8.69
C ALA A 247 8.40 10.18 8.24
N PRO A 248 8.03 11.47 8.08
CA PRO A 248 8.99 12.52 7.76
C PRO A 248 10.04 12.73 8.86
N ALA A 249 9.63 12.68 10.14
CA ALA A 249 10.55 12.81 11.26
C ALA A 249 11.46 11.58 11.39
N ILE A 250 10.95 10.38 11.11
CA ILE A 250 11.73 9.15 11.06
C ILE A 250 12.76 9.21 9.92
N GLY A 251 12.41 9.79 8.77
CA GLY A 251 13.37 10.03 7.68
C GLY A 251 14.51 10.95 8.08
N ILE A 252 14.22 12.07 8.77
CA ILE A 252 15.22 12.99 9.32
C ILE A 252 16.08 12.27 10.37
N LEU A 253 15.48 11.46 11.23
CA LEU A 253 16.21 10.63 12.20
C LEU A 253 17.15 9.65 11.49
N ALA A 254 16.65 8.93 10.47
CA ALA A 254 17.45 7.99 9.69
C ALA A 254 18.67 8.66 9.03
N GLU A 255 18.49 9.87 8.47
CA GLU A 255 19.58 10.66 7.91
C GLU A 255 20.68 10.92 8.96
N ALA A 256 20.31 11.31 10.18
CA ALA A 256 21.28 11.53 11.25
C ALA A 256 21.97 10.24 11.72
N LEU A 257 21.22 9.14 11.80
CA LEU A 257 21.78 7.83 12.17
C LEU A 257 22.79 7.32 11.14
N LEU A 258 22.63 7.71 9.87
CA LEU A 258 23.53 7.34 8.77
C LEU A 258 24.71 8.30 8.63
N PHE A 259 24.50 9.61 8.73
CA PHE A 259 25.46 10.62 8.33
C PHE A 259 25.96 11.50 9.48
N GLY A 260 25.43 11.32 10.69
CA GLY A 260 25.86 12.03 11.89
C GLY A 260 25.29 13.43 12.05
N GLU A 261 25.63 14.06 13.19
CA GLU A 261 25.12 15.37 13.62
C GLU A 261 25.52 16.51 12.68
N THR A 262 26.69 16.42 12.07
CA THR A 262 27.22 17.45 11.16
C THR A 262 26.37 17.61 9.91
N VAL A 263 25.82 16.49 9.40
CA VAL A 263 24.96 16.46 8.19
C VAL A 263 23.52 16.79 8.56
N CYS A 264 23.00 16.21 9.64
CA CYS A 264 21.62 16.35 10.05
C CYS A 264 21.48 16.70 11.56
N PRO A 265 21.69 17.96 11.95
CA PRO A 265 21.61 18.37 13.37
C PRO A 265 20.23 18.15 13.99
N SER A 266 19.15 18.36 13.23
CA SER A 266 17.78 18.17 13.71
C SER A 266 17.49 16.71 14.02
N GLY A 267 17.93 15.79 13.15
CA GLY A 267 17.81 14.35 13.36
C GLY A 267 18.67 13.87 14.54
N ALA A 268 19.87 14.40 14.71
CA ALA A 268 20.73 14.11 15.85
C ALA A 268 20.08 14.53 17.18
N ALA A 269 19.37 15.66 17.22
CA ALA A 269 18.59 16.06 18.37
C ALA A 269 17.44 15.09 18.69
N LEU A 270 16.77 14.54 17.67
CA LEU A 270 15.76 13.49 17.82
C LEU A 270 16.40 12.19 18.34
N ALA A 271 17.51 11.76 17.77
CA ALA A 271 18.24 10.57 18.19
C ALA A 271 18.67 10.64 19.67
N LYS A 272 19.25 11.76 20.11
CA LYS A 272 19.60 12.00 21.51
C LYS A 272 18.41 11.87 22.45
N ARG A 273 17.24 12.40 22.06
CA ARG A 273 16.00 12.29 22.87
C ARG A 273 15.50 10.84 22.93
N ALA A 274 15.73 10.05 21.90
CA ALA A 274 15.42 8.62 21.84
C ALA A 274 16.51 7.74 22.48
N GLY A 275 17.59 8.31 23.01
CA GLY A 275 18.70 7.55 23.61
C GLY A 275 19.57 6.81 22.59
N LEU A 276 19.53 7.22 21.32
CA LEU A 276 20.29 6.59 20.22
C LEU A 276 21.63 7.31 20.03
N ALA A 277 22.68 6.52 19.73
CA ALA A 277 23.98 7.06 19.30
C ALA A 277 23.90 7.64 17.88
N VAL A 278 24.77 8.57 17.54
CA VAL A 278 24.81 9.23 16.23
C VAL A 278 26.29 9.39 15.78
N PRO A 279 26.71 8.82 14.63
CA PRO A 279 25.97 7.88 13.79
C PRO A 279 25.83 6.49 14.43
N LEU A 280 24.89 5.67 13.94
CA LEU A 280 24.72 4.27 14.33
C LEU A 280 25.46 3.30 13.40
N ILE A 281 26.00 3.79 12.30
CA ILE A 281 26.79 3.00 11.36
C ILE A 281 28.28 3.14 11.63
N GLU A 282 29.09 2.22 11.10
CA GLU A 282 30.54 2.30 11.20
C GLU A 282 31.10 3.57 10.54
N GLU A 283 32.09 4.19 11.18
CA GLU A 283 32.74 5.40 10.66
C GLU A 283 33.33 5.14 9.29
N GLY A 284 33.04 6.00 8.33
CA GLY A 284 33.49 5.88 6.94
C GLY A 284 32.71 4.91 6.06
N ALA A 285 31.68 4.21 6.57
CA ALA A 285 30.83 3.33 5.77
C ALA A 285 30.12 4.07 4.63
N LEU A 286 29.75 5.36 4.84
CA LEU A 286 29.18 6.23 3.82
C LEU A 286 29.89 7.57 3.76
N ALA A 287 30.06 8.10 2.54
CA ALA A 287 30.44 9.48 2.29
C ALA A 287 29.24 10.19 1.63
N PRO A 288 28.50 11.03 2.37
CA PRO A 288 27.33 11.71 1.81
C PRO A 288 27.77 12.72 0.75
N VAL A 289 27.18 12.64 -0.44
CA VAL A 289 27.33 13.62 -1.50
C VAL A 289 25.99 14.28 -1.77
N ARG A 290 25.89 15.58 -1.49
CA ARG A 290 24.68 16.34 -1.80
C ARG A 290 24.54 16.54 -3.29
N LYS A 291 23.39 16.18 -3.86
CA LYS A 291 23.12 16.41 -5.29
C LYS A 291 22.85 17.90 -5.55
N GLU A 292 23.55 18.47 -6.53
CA GLU A 292 23.48 19.91 -6.85
C GLU A 292 22.11 20.34 -7.42
N GLU A 293 21.46 19.46 -8.20
CA GLU A 293 20.20 19.76 -8.89
C GLU A 293 18.95 19.23 -8.14
N TRP A 294 19.03 19.06 -6.83
CA TRP A 294 17.91 18.53 -6.07
C TRP A 294 16.73 19.52 -6.03
N LYS A 295 15.54 19.05 -6.42
CA LYS A 295 14.27 19.76 -6.29
C LYS A 295 13.46 19.17 -5.14
N PRO A 296 12.84 20.00 -4.28
CA PRO A 296 12.14 19.50 -3.09
C PRO A 296 10.84 18.77 -3.40
N GLN A 297 10.36 18.80 -4.61
CA GLN A 297 9.07 18.21 -5.00
C GLN A 297 9.15 17.54 -6.37
N GLN A 298 8.47 16.39 -6.48
CA GLN A 298 8.18 15.79 -7.78
C GLN A 298 7.18 16.66 -8.56
N THR A 299 7.19 16.60 -9.88
CA THR A 299 6.21 17.31 -10.72
C THR A 299 4.79 16.97 -10.31
N GLU A 300 3.94 17.98 -10.13
CA GLU A 300 2.55 17.80 -9.73
C GLU A 300 1.77 16.95 -10.74
N ARG A 301 0.80 16.21 -10.21
CA ARG A 301 -0.16 15.48 -11.04
C ARG A 301 -1.22 16.44 -11.55
N VAL A 302 -1.58 16.30 -12.80
CA VAL A 302 -2.75 17.00 -13.36
C VAL A 302 -4.01 16.28 -12.90
N SER A 303 -4.91 16.99 -12.21
CA SER A 303 -6.28 16.55 -11.93
C SER A 303 -7.20 17.21 -12.94
N PHE A 304 -7.51 16.50 -14.04
CA PHE A 304 -8.26 17.08 -15.15
C PHE A 304 -9.64 17.60 -14.72
N ARG A 305 -10.31 16.92 -13.81
CA ARG A 305 -11.63 17.32 -13.29
C ARG A 305 -11.63 18.68 -12.60
N GLU A 306 -10.50 19.08 -12.00
CA GLU A 306 -10.36 20.32 -11.22
C GLU A 306 -9.97 21.54 -12.08
N LEU A 307 -9.56 21.31 -13.33
CA LEU A 307 -9.19 22.38 -14.25
C LEU A 307 -10.42 23.17 -14.73
N SER A 308 -10.22 24.45 -14.99
CA SER A 308 -11.18 25.28 -15.70
C SER A 308 -11.39 24.80 -17.15
N LEU A 309 -12.48 25.23 -17.79
CA LEU A 309 -12.75 24.84 -19.19
C LEU A 309 -11.65 25.30 -20.15
N GLU A 310 -11.06 26.46 -19.90
CA GLU A 310 -9.98 27.00 -20.71
C GLU A 310 -8.70 26.15 -20.58
N GLU A 311 -8.33 25.79 -19.35
CA GLU A 311 -7.18 24.92 -19.07
C GLU A 311 -7.39 23.52 -19.65
N LYS A 312 -8.60 22.95 -19.55
CA LYS A 312 -8.96 21.66 -20.16
C LYS A 312 -8.76 21.70 -21.66
N ASN A 313 -9.25 22.74 -22.33
CA ASN A 313 -9.11 22.87 -23.78
C ASN A 313 -7.65 23.07 -24.21
N ALA A 314 -6.87 23.86 -23.48
CA ALA A 314 -5.45 24.05 -23.73
C ALA A 314 -4.67 22.73 -23.56
N LEU A 315 -4.99 21.96 -22.51
CA LEU A 315 -4.36 20.67 -22.26
C LEU A 315 -4.70 19.63 -23.34
N ILE A 316 -5.97 19.55 -23.75
CA ILE A 316 -6.42 18.66 -24.84
C ILE A 316 -5.76 19.01 -26.16
N ALA A 317 -5.61 20.30 -26.46
CA ALA A 317 -4.91 20.77 -27.67
C ALA A 317 -3.44 20.34 -27.68
N LYS A 318 -2.79 20.31 -26.52
CA LYS A 318 -1.39 19.89 -26.36
C LYS A 318 -1.26 18.36 -26.40
N GLU A 319 -2.16 17.65 -25.73
CA GLU A 319 -2.15 16.19 -25.58
C GLU A 319 -3.59 15.64 -25.69
N PRO A 320 -4.01 15.18 -26.87
CA PRO A 320 -5.39 14.76 -27.14
C PRO A 320 -5.93 13.65 -26.24
N ALA A 321 -5.06 12.85 -25.61
CA ALA A 321 -5.45 11.80 -24.70
C ALA A 321 -6.25 12.34 -23.49
N TYR A 322 -6.05 13.57 -23.07
CA TYR A 322 -6.87 14.22 -22.03
C TYR A 322 -8.32 14.49 -22.46
N GLY A 323 -8.62 14.47 -23.76
CA GLY A 323 -9.99 14.60 -24.27
C GLY A 323 -10.83 13.32 -24.18
N ARG A 324 -10.24 12.18 -23.81
CA ARG A 324 -10.93 10.89 -23.72
C ARG A 324 -11.15 10.48 -22.26
N VAL A 325 -12.40 10.58 -21.78
CA VAL A 325 -12.76 10.13 -20.42
C VAL A 325 -12.89 8.60 -20.41
N ILE A 326 -12.08 7.95 -19.59
CA ILE A 326 -12.05 6.48 -19.39
C ILE A 326 -12.93 6.08 -18.21
N CYS A 327 -12.75 6.72 -17.05
CA CYS A 327 -13.58 6.45 -15.86
C CYS A 327 -14.58 7.58 -15.67
N ARG A 328 -15.87 7.30 -15.91
CA ARG A 328 -16.93 8.32 -15.79
C ARG A 328 -17.29 8.64 -14.35
N CYS A 329 -17.21 7.65 -13.43
CA CYS A 329 -17.55 7.84 -12.01
C CYS A 329 -16.57 8.78 -11.29
N GLU A 330 -15.31 8.77 -11.72
CA GLU A 330 -14.23 9.58 -11.12
C GLU A 330 -13.70 10.66 -12.09
N GLU A 331 -14.28 10.74 -13.30
CA GLU A 331 -13.92 11.71 -14.34
C GLU A 331 -12.43 11.66 -14.74
N VAL A 332 -11.86 10.45 -14.80
CA VAL A 332 -10.46 10.23 -15.15
C VAL A 332 -10.29 10.02 -16.65
N THR A 333 -9.35 10.74 -17.23
CA THR A 333 -9.03 10.73 -18.65
C THR A 333 -7.93 9.71 -19.00
N GLU A 334 -7.82 9.36 -20.28
CA GLU A 334 -6.71 8.56 -20.80
C GLU A 334 -5.35 9.24 -20.56
N GLY A 335 -5.27 10.57 -20.71
CA GLY A 335 -4.06 11.34 -20.48
C GLY A 335 -3.55 11.21 -19.04
N GLU A 336 -4.44 11.26 -18.04
CA GLU A 336 -4.06 11.05 -16.64
C GLU A 336 -3.55 9.63 -16.40
N ILE A 337 -4.18 8.61 -17.01
CA ILE A 337 -3.74 7.22 -16.90
C ILE A 337 -2.35 7.04 -17.51
N LEU A 338 -2.12 7.56 -18.71
CA LEU A 338 -0.83 7.51 -19.40
C LEU A 338 0.27 8.23 -18.60
N ALA A 339 -0.04 9.38 -18.02
CA ALA A 339 0.90 10.11 -17.17
C ALA A 339 1.36 9.28 -15.97
N GLU A 340 0.46 8.54 -15.32
CA GLU A 340 0.80 7.71 -14.17
C GLU A 340 1.45 6.37 -14.54
N ILE A 341 1.24 5.86 -15.76
CA ILE A 341 1.98 4.70 -16.29
C ILE A 341 3.45 5.07 -16.56
N ARG A 342 3.71 6.32 -16.98
CA ARG A 342 5.04 6.81 -17.38
C ARG A 342 5.82 7.47 -16.24
N ARG A 343 5.16 7.82 -15.14
CA ARG A 343 5.77 8.45 -13.96
C ARG A 343 6.48 7.44 -13.07
N ASN A 344 7.53 7.88 -12.35
CA ASN A 344 8.15 7.09 -11.29
C ASN A 344 7.32 7.10 -9.98
N PRO A 345 7.09 5.93 -9.34
CA PRO A 345 7.21 4.60 -9.90
C PRO A 345 6.09 4.32 -10.91
N PRO A 346 6.36 3.64 -12.04
CA PRO A 346 5.37 3.44 -13.07
C PRO A 346 4.21 2.53 -12.63
N ALA A 347 2.99 2.84 -13.13
CA ALA A 347 1.84 1.96 -12.92
C ALA A 347 1.92 0.76 -13.88
N LYS A 348 2.17 -0.44 -13.36
CA LYS A 348 2.35 -1.66 -14.16
C LYS A 348 1.12 -2.56 -14.25
N ASP A 349 0.11 -2.32 -13.42
CA ASP A 349 -1.11 -3.13 -13.33
C ASP A 349 -2.36 -2.27 -13.10
N ILE A 350 -3.53 -2.89 -13.12
CA ILE A 350 -4.82 -2.20 -13.01
C ILE A 350 -4.98 -1.51 -11.65
N ASP A 351 -4.61 -2.18 -10.56
CA ASP A 351 -4.71 -1.60 -9.22
C ASP A 351 -3.69 -0.50 -8.99
N ALA A 352 -2.54 -0.53 -9.68
CA ALA A 352 -1.59 0.56 -9.68
C ALA A 352 -2.16 1.82 -10.37
N VAL A 353 -2.81 1.68 -11.53
CA VAL A 353 -3.57 2.77 -12.18
C VAL A 353 -4.68 3.27 -11.26
N LYS A 354 -5.49 2.35 -10.71
CA LYS A 354 -6.58 2.66 -9.79
C LYS A 354 -6.14 3.51 -8.61
N ARG A 355 -5.05 3.12 -7.92
CA ARG A 355 -4.56 3.82 -6.73
C ARG A 355 -3.94 5.18 -7.02
N ARG A 356 -3.44 5.40 -8.25
CA ARG A 356 -2.84 6.67 -8.66
C ARG A 356 -3.84 7.65 -9.23
N THR A 357 -4.80 7.16 -10.04
CA THR A 357 -5.74 8.01 -10.79
C THR A 357 -7.15 8.00 -10.24
N ARG A 358 -7.49 7.05 -9.38
CA ARG A 358 -8.85 6.70 -8.94
C ARG A 358 -9.70 6.02 -10.01
N ALA A 359 -9.21 5.77 -11.22
CA ALA A 359 -9.95 4.99 -12.22
C ALA A 359 -10.33 3.62 -11.65
N GLY A 360 -11.62 3.37 -11.45
CA GLY A 360 -12.15 2.16 -10.82
C GLY A 360 -12.45 2.23 -9.33
N MET A 361 -12.29 3.42 -8.70
CA MET A 361 -12.64 3.63 -7.28
C MET A 361 -14.06 4.18 -7.06
N GLY A 362 -14.76 4.60 -8.14
CA GLY A 362 -16.13 5.07 -8.04
C GLY A 362 -17.14 3.94 -7.80
N ARG A 363 -18.43 4.31 -7.71
CA ARG A 363 -19.54 3.38 -7.34
C ARG A 363 -19.60 2.08 -8.15
N CYS A 364 -19.18 2.08 -9.41
CA CYS A 364 -19.22 0.87 -10.24
C CYS A 364 -18.03 -0.07 -9.99
N GLN A 365 -17.04 0.31 -9.18
CA GLN A 365 -15.86 -0.48 -8.80
C GLN A 365 -15.19 -1.17 -10.01
N SER A 366 -14.82 -0.39 -11.03
CA SER A 366 -14.20 -0.81 -12.31
C SER A 366 -15.14 -1.49 -13.32
N GLY A 367 -16.42 -1.64 -13.05
CA GLY A 367 -17.35 -2.37 -13.94
C GLY A 367 -17.39 -1.87 -15.38
N PHE A 368 -17.06 -0.60 -15.64
CA PHE A 368 -17.06 -0.01 -16.99
C PHE A 368 -15.68 0.38 -17.51
N CYS A 369 -14.79 0.87 -16.66
CA CYS A 369 -13.50 1.40 -17.12
C CYS A 369 -12.39 0.35 -17.24
N MET A 370 -12.50 -0.80 -16.55
CA MET A 370 -11.44 -1.82 -16.53
C MET A 370 -11.00 -2.31 -17.91
N PRO A 371 -11.89 -2.62 -18.89
CA PRO A 371 -11.44 -3.05 -20.21
C PRO A 371 -10.55 -2.02 -20.91
N ALA A 372 -10.94 -0.73 -20.86
CA ALA A 372 -10.15 0.35 -21.45
C ALA A 372 -8.80 0.55 -20.73
N VAL A 373 -8.77 0.41 -19.40
CA VAL A 373 -7.52 0.48 -18.61
C VAL A 373 -6.59 -0.70 -19.00
N CYS A 374 -7.13 -1.92 -19.18
CA CYS A 374 -6.36 -3.06 -19.67
C CYS A 374 -5.75 -2.80 -21.07
N GLU A 375 -6.53 -2.22 -21.99
CA GLU A 375 -6.06 -1.91 -23.35
C GLU A 375 -4.94 -0.85 -23.32
N ILE A 376 -5.07 0.18 -22.48
CA ILE A 376 -4.05 1.22 -22.32
C ILE A 376 -2.77 0.62 -21.76
N LEU A 377 -2.86 -0.19 -20.69
CA LEU A 377 -1.70 -0.85 -20.09
C LEU A 377 -1.01 -1.79 -21.09
N ALA A 378 -1.77 -2.65 -21.78
CA ALA A 378 -1.22 -3.57 -22.78
C ALA A 378 -0.46 -2.83 -23.88
N LYS A 379 -1.03 -1.71 -24.37
CA LYS A 379 -0.43 -0.88 -25.42
C LYS A 379 0.86 -0.20 -24.94
N GLU A 380 0.84 0.43 -23.76
CA GLU A 380 1.99 1.16 -23.22
C GLU A 380 3.17 0.25 -22.90
N TRP A 381 2.89 -0.93 -22.34
CA TRP A 381 3.93 -1.91 -22.01
C TRP A 381 4.29 -2.85 -23.16
N GLY A 382 3.58 -2.76 -24.32
CA GLY A 382 3.82 -3.64 -25.47
C GLY A 382 3.56 -5.12 -25.18
N VAL A 383 2.63 -5.42 -24.29
CA VAL A 383 2.28 -6.80 -23.89
C VAL A 383 0.88 -7.19 -24.37
N PRO A 384 0.61 -8.50 -24.56
CA PRO A 384 -0.73 -8.98 -24.84
C PRO A 384 -1.70 -8.67 -23.68
N LEU A 385 -2.99 -8.50 -23.98
CA LEU A 385 -4.02 -8.31 -22.93
C LEU A 385 -4.05 -9.43 -21.88
N THR A 386 -3.67 -10.64 -22.26
CA THR A 386 -3.55 -11.81 -21.36
C THR A 386 -2.41 -11.70 -20.34
N GLU A 387 -1.49 -10.76 -20.52
CA GLU A 387 -0.39 -10.49 -19.60
C GLU A 387 -0.68 -9.33 -18.64
N VAL A 388 -1.75 -8.58 -18.87
CA VAL A 388 -2.18 -7.53 -17.94
C VAL A 388 -2.73 -8.17 -16.67
N THR A 389 -2.14 -7.78 -15.54
CA THR A 389 -2.54 -8.26 -14.22
C THR A 389 -3.41 -7.26 -13.49
N LYS A 390 -4.18 -7.75 -12.52
CA LYS A 390 -4.95 -6.87 -11.63
C LYS A 390 -4.04 -6.17 -10.61
N LYS A 391 -3.09 -6.91 -10.01
CA LYS A 391 -2.23 -6.42 -8.92
C LYS A 391 -0.83 -7.04 -8.92
N GLY A 392 -0.28 -7.34 -10.11
CA GLY A 392 0.99 -8.06 -10.24
C GLY A 392 0.85 -9.57 -10.01
N GLY A 393 1.98 -10.29 -10.00
CA GLY A 393 2.04 -11.74 -9.82
C GLY A 393 1.14 -12.51 -10.77
N GLY A 394 0.46 -13.55 -10.30
CA GLY A 394 -0.46 -14.39 -11.08
C GLY A 394 -1.89 -13.85 -11.24
N SER A 395 -2.17 -12.57 -10.91
CA SER A 395 -3.52 -12.00 -10.92
C SER A 395 -4.01 -11.58 -12.31
N TYR A 396 -3.90 -12.47 -13.30
CA TYR A 396 -4.34 -12.22 -14.67
C TYR A 396 -5.85 -12.03 -14.76
N ILE A 397 -6.28 -11.02 -15.55
CA ILE A 397 -7.71 -10.76 -15.78
C ILE A 397 -8.24 -11.67 -16.90
N LEU A 398 -7.42 -11.90 -17.92
CA LEU A 398 -7.77 -12.74 -19.07
C LEU A 398 -6.87 -13.97 -19.09
N THR A 399 -7.49 -15.14 -19.17
CA THR A 399 -6.78 -16.44 -19.21
C THR A 399 -6.54 -16.94 -20.63
N GLY A 400 -7.14 -16.31 -21.64
CA GLY A 400 -7.01 -16.68 -23.05
C GLY A 400 -8.17 -16.17 -23.90
N ARG A 401 -8.18 -16.56 -25.19
CA ARG A 401 -9.25 -16.23 -26.13
C ARG A 401 -10.40 -17.23 -26.02
N THR A 402 -11.64 -16.75 -26.00
CA THR A 402 -12.84 -17.61 -25.99
C THR A 402 -13.17 -18.23 -27.33
N LYS A 403 -12.71 -17.63 -28.45
CA LYS A 403 -12.96 -18.12 -29.81
C LYS A 403 -11.69 -18.05 -30.66
N GLY A 404 -11.39 -19.11 -31.41
CA GLY A 404 -10.33 -19.20 -32.42
C GLY A 404 -8.94 -19.51 -31.85
N ALA A 405 -8.19 -20.32 -32.59
CA ALA A 405 -6.83 -20.82 -32.36
C ALA A 405 -6.60 -21.47 -30.99
N GLY A 406 -6.26 -22.74 -30.95
CA GLY A 406 -5.88 -23.46 -29.73
C GLY A 406 -4.83 -22.71 -28.94
N ALA A 407 -4.95 -22.76 -27.63
CA ALA A 407 -4.02 -22.16 -26.70
C ALA A 407 -2.56 -22.49 -27.05
N SER A 408 -1.68 -21.50 -27.11
CA SER A 408 -0.25 -21.75 -27.26
C SER A 408 0.27 -22.62 -26.11
N GLU A 409 1.39 -23.30 -26.28
CA GLU A 409 1.97 -24.12 -25.20
C GLU A 409 2.24 -23.31 -23.92
N ALA A 410 2.56 -22.02 -24.05
CA ALA A 410 2.72 -21.10 -22.92
C ALA A 410 1.38 -20.80 -22.21
N GLU A 411 0.26 -20.72 -22.93
CA GLU A 411 -1.08 -20.57 -22.34
C GLU A 411 -1.54 -21.85 -21.62
N LYS A 412 -1.17 -23.02 -22.14
CA LYS A 412 -1.46 -24.32 -21.49
C LYS A 412 -0.65 -24.52 -20.19
N SER A 413 0.60 -24.08 -20.14
CA SER A 413 1.42 -24.17 -18.92
C SER A 413 0.93 -23.23 -17.82
N ARG A 414 0.39 -22.06 -18.17
CA ARG A 414 -0.20 -21.11 -17.23
C ARG A 414 -1.54 -21.57 -16.65
N ALA A 415 -2.38 -22.23 -17.45
CA ALA A 415 -3.64 -22.81 -16.98
C ALA A 415 -3.43 -23.99 -16.01
N GLY A 416 -2.25 -24.65 -16.05
CA GLY A 416 -1.88 -25.73 -15.15
C GLY A 416 -1.19 -25.26 -13.86
N ALA A 417 -0.80 -23.98 -13.74
CA ALA A 417 -0.04 -23.44 -12.62
C ALA A 417 -0.90 -22.73 -11.55
N VAL A 418 -2.21 -22.68 -11.71
CA VAL A 418 -3.11 -22.21 -10.65
C VAL A 418 -3.46 -23.41 -9.78
N ASP A 419 -2.61 -23.73 -8.83
CA ASP A 419 -2.95 -24.60 -7.71
C ASP A 419 -4.00 -23.87 -6.85
N GLU A 420 -5.26 -24.24 -7.10
CA GLU A 420 -6.36 -23.80 -6.24
C GLU A 420 -6.14 -24.43 -4.85
N PRO A 421 -6.11 -23.64 -3.77
CA PRO A 421 -5.93 -24.19 -2.43
C PRO A 421 -6.93 -25.33 -2.17
N GLU A 422 -6.49 -26.42 -1.57
CA GLU A 422 -7.27 -27.62 -1.31
C GLU A 422 -8.62 -27.31 -0.63
N GLN A 423 -8.61 -26.34 0.29
CA GLN A 423 -9.80 -25.79 0.96
C GLN A 423 -10.82 -25.13 0.01
N ALA A 424 -10.36 -24.53 -1.08
CA ALA A 424 -11.28 -23.94 -2.06
C ALA A 424 -11.93 -25.01 -2.95
N ARG A 425 -11.25 -26.14 -3.18
CA ARG A 425 -11.80 -27.31 -3.87
C ARG A 425 -12.85 -28.02 -3.01
N GLU A 426 -12.59 -28.19 -1.73
CA GLU A 426 -13.54 -28.80 -0.77
C GLU A 426 -14.81 -27.94 -0.62
N LEU A 427 -14.68 -26.62 -0.46
CA LEU A 427 -15.82 -25.68 -0.38
C LEU A 427 -16.70 -25.67 -1.65
N ARG A 428 -16.10 -25.88 -2.83
CA ARG A 428 -16.87 -26.01 -4.08
C ARG A 428 -17.55 -27.37 -4.21
N ALA A 429 -16.91 -28.43 -3.76
CA ALA A 429 -17.50 -29.76 -3.75
C ALA A 429 -18.72 -29.82 -2.81
N ASP A 430 -18.59 -29.30 -1.60
CA ASP A 430 -19.70 -29.23 -0.60
C ASP A 430 -20.86 -28.36 -1.11
N LYS A 431 -20.56 -27.24 -1.78
CA LYS A 431 -21.58 -26.34 -2.34
C LYS A 431 -22.28 -26.95 -3.55
N ALA A 432 -21.58 -27.72 -4.39
CA ALA A 432 -22.17 -28.46 -5.49
C ALA A 432 -23.07 -29.58 -5.01
N GLU A 433 -22.68 -30.27 -3.93
CA GLU A 433 -23.45 -31.35 -3.31
C GLU A 433 -24.72 -30.83 -2.60
N SER A 434 -24.62 -29.68 -1.90
CA SER A 434 -25.77 -29.02 -1.29
C SER A 434 -26.77 -28.50 -2.32
N MET A 435 -26.32 -27.91 -3.41
CA MET A 435 -27.20 -27.43 -4.50
C MET A 435 -27.86 -28.60 -5.23
N SER A 436 -27.21 -29.75 -5.38
CA SER A 436 -27.81 -30.94 -5.98
C SER A 436 -28.87 -31.58 -5.07
N ARG A 437 -28.70 -31.54 -3.74
CA ARG A 437 -29.71 -31.99 -2.76
C ARG A 437 -30.93 -31.09 -2.73
N GLU A 438 -30.76 -29.77 -2.70
CA GLU A 438 -31.89 -28.81 -2.77
C GLU A 438 -32.66 -28.91 -4.10
N ALA A 439 -32.00 -29.17 -5.23
CA ALA A 439 -32.66 -29.39 -6.51
C ALA A 439 -33.48 -30.69 -6.53
N TYR A 440 -33.05 -31.71 -5.78
CA TYR A 440 -33.75 -32.98 -5.68
C TYR A 440 -34.96 -32.94 -4.74
N GLU A 441 -34.86 -32.18 -3.62
CA GLU A 441 -35.96 -32.01 -2.67
C GLU A 441 -37.07 -31.07 -3.20
N ASN A 442 -36.73 -30.08 -4.02
CA ASN A 442 -37.72 -29.15 -4.61
C ASN A 442 -38.35 -29.66 -5.93
N GLY A 443 -37.82 -30.73 -6.54
CA GLY A 443 -38.37 -31.35 -7.73
C GLY A 443 -39.42 -32.42 -7.47
N GLY A 444 -39.61 -32.86 -6.23
CA GLY A 444 -40.50 -33.95 -5.82
C GLY A 444 -41.93 -33.57 -5.42
N ALA A 445 -42.31 -32.29 -5.46
CA ALA A 445 -43.62 -31.83 -5.02
C ALA A 445 -44.45 -31.19 -6.15
N LYS A 446 -44.57 -31.89 -7.29
CA LYS A 446 -45.63 -31.64 -8.31
C LYS A 446 -45.95 -32.93 -9.05
N GLN A 447 -46.80 -33.72 -8.47
CA GLN A 447 -47.80 -34.58 -9.15
C GLN A 447 -49.10 -34.54 -8.36
#